data_8669680ec5728f45d30210b25da5f8b4
#
_entry.id   8669680ec5728f45d30210b25da5f8b4
#
_cell.length_a   1.000
_cell.length_b   1.000
_cell.length_c   1.000
_cell.angle_alpha   90.00
_cell.angle_beta   90.00
_cell.angle_gamma   90.00
#
_symmetry.space_group_name_H-M   'P 1'
#
loop_
_entity.id
_entity.type
_entity.pdbx_description
1 polymer ?
#
loop_
_entity_poly.entity_id
_entity_poly.type
_entity_poly.pdbx_seq_one_letter_code
_entity_poly.pdbx_strand_id
1 'polypeptide(L)' 'MKGFLGMGKRELIDCICEINISAKAEFLADFSEDQLKDYLEHLMELDLEELALCG' A
#
# COMPACT_ATOMS: atom_id res chain seq x y z
N MET A 1 14.48 3.22 -5.47
CA MET A 1 14.76 2.37 -4.34
C MET A 1 13.50 1.83 -3.72
N LYS A 2 13.47 0.56 -3.50
CA LYS A 2 12.28 -0.08 -2.98
C LYS A 2 12.32 -0.19 -1.47
N GLY A 3 11.39 0.42 -0.81
CA GLY A 3 11.30 0.29 0.62
C GLY A 3 10.58 -0.96 1.07
N PHE A 4 10.08 -1.73 0.10
CA PHE A 4 9.29 -2.91 0.45
C PHE A 4 10.11 -4.15 0.64
N LEU A 5 11.37 -4.12 0.28
CA LEU A 5 12.17 -5.34 0.20
C LEU A 5 12.32 -6.05 1.52
N GLY A 6 12.29 -5.52 2.59
CA GLY A 6 12.39 -6.22 3.85
C GLY A 6 11.10 -6.32 4.62
N MET A 7 10.01 -5.90 4.00
CA MET A 7 8.74 -5.84 4.70
C MET A 7 8.00 -7.16 4.63
N GLY A 8 7.47 -7.56 5.76
CA GLY A 8 6.61 -8.72 5.81
C GLY A 8 5.19 -8.36 5.45
N LYS A 9 4.35 -9.39 5.39
CA LYS A 9 2.96 -9.18 5.02
C LYS A 9 2.27 -8.22 5.99
N ARG A 10 2.56 -8.37 7.27
CA ARG A 10 1.94 -7.52 8.27
C ARG A 10 2.30 -6.06 8.09
N GLU A 11 3.55 -5.82 7.79
CA GLU A 11 4.01 -4.45 7.60
C GLU A 11 3.38 -3.83 6.36
N LEU A 12 3.21 -4.64 5.34
CA LEU A 12 2.54 -4.16 4.14
C LEU A 12 1.10 -3.75 4.43
N ILE A 13 0.41 -4.58 5.18
CA ILE A 13 -0.97 -4.29 5.56
C ILE A 13 -1.02 -3.00 6.37
N ASP A 14 -0.09 -2.85 7.28
CA ASP A 14 -0.03 -1.67 8.12
C ASP A 14 0.14 -0.41 7.28
N CYS A 15 1.06 -0.46 6.33
CA CYS A 15 1.31 0.67 5.46
C CYS A 15 0.09 1.01 4.62
N ILE A 16 -0.56 -0.01 4.10
CA ILE A 16 -1.75 0.21 3.28
C ILE A 16 -2.85 0.86 4.09
N CYS A 17 -3.02 0.40 5.32
CA CYS A 17 -4.04 0.97 6.19
C CYS A 17 -3.75 2.42 6.54
N GLU A 18 -2.50 2.77 6.61
CA GLU A 18 -2.13 4.16 6.90
C GLU A 18 -2.46 5.07 5.74
N ILE A 19 -2.22 4.60 4.54
CA ILE A 19 -2.50 5.40 3.36
C ILE A 19 -3.99 5.43 3.07
N ASN A 20 -4.63 4.28 3.18
CA ASN A 20 -6.04 4.16 2.89
C ASN A 20 -6.78 3.75 4.16
N ILE A 21 -7.36 4.71 4.82
CA ILE A 21 -8.04 4.47 6.09
C ILE A 21 -9.21 3.52 5.93
N SER A 22 -9.81 3.51 4.75
CA SER A 22 -10.95 2.64 4.49
C SER A 22 -10.57 1.18 4.40
N ALA A 23 -9.31 0.89 4.11
CA ALA A 23 -8.86 -0.48 3.98
C ALA A 23 -8.82 -1.15 5.36
N LYS A 24 -9.30 -2.38 5.40
CA LYS A 24 -9.34 -3.13 6.65
C LYS A 24 -8.28 -4.22 6.64
N ALA A 25 -7.61 -4.36 7.78
CA ALA A 25 -6.52 -5.32 7.88
C ALA A 25 -7.01 -6.75 7.64
N GLU A 26 -8.17 -7.08 8.16
CA GLU A 26 -8.68 -8.44 7.98
C GLU A 26 -8.99 -8.73 6.52
N PHE A 27 -9.36 -7.70 5.77
CA PHE A 27 -9.60 -7.86 4.35
C PHE A 27 -8.29 -8.06 3.60
N LEU A 28 -7.29 -7.28 3.96
CA LEU A 28 -6.00 -7.35 3.32
C LEU A 28 -5.24 -8.63 3.68
N ALA A 29 -5.57 -9.21 4.81
CA ALA A 29 -4.89 -10.43 5.25
C ALA A 29 -5.13 -11.59 4.29
N ASP A 30 -6.19 -11.51 3.51
CA ASP A 30 -6.49 -12.55 2.52
C ASP A 30 -5.57 -12.47 1.31
N PHE A 31 -4.90 -11.36 1.14
CA PHE A 31 -4.02 -11.15 -0.01
C PHE A 31 -2.64 -11.72 0.26
N SER A 32 -1.96 -12.11 -0.79
CA SER A 32 -0.59 -12.56 -0.65
C SER A 32 0.35 -11.35 -0.55
N GLU A 33 1.58 -11.62 -0.16
CA GLU A 33 2.56 -10.56 -0.04
C GLU A 33 2.75 -9.82 -1.36
N ASP A 34 2.80 -10.58 -2.44
CA ASP A 34 2.99 -9.99 -3.76
C ASP A 34 1.83 -9.06 -4.11
N GLN A 35 0.64 -9.50 -3.80
CA GLN A 35 -0.54 -8.69 -4.09
C GLN A 35 -0.56 -7.42 -3.25
N LEU A 36 -0.14 -7.53 -2.00
CA LEU A 36 -0.11 -6.38 -1.13
C LEU A 36 0.94 -5.37 -1.59
N LYS A 37 2.08 -5.87 -2.04
CA LYS A 37 3.11 -4.99 -2.56
C LYS A 37 2.63 -4.23 -3.78
N ASP A 38 1.98 -4.94 -4.67
CA ASP A 38 1.45 -4.33 -5.88
C ASP A 38 0.41 -3.28 -5.55
N TYR A 39 -0.45 -3.61 -4.63
CA TYR A 39 -1.50 -2.69 -4.21
C TYR A 39 -0.92 -1.43 -3.57
N LEU A 40 0.06 -1.62 -2.71
CA LEU A 40 0.70 -0.50 -2.04
C LEU A 40 1.41 0.42 -3.03
N GLU A 41 2.10 -0.18 -3.98
CA GLU A 41 2.77 0.58 -5.02
C GLU A 41 1.76 1.41 -5.81
N HIS A 42 0.64 0.81 -6.10
CA HIS A 42 -0.41 1.48 -6.85
C HIS A 42 -0.95 2.68 -6.08
N LEU A 43 -1.16 2.48 -4.79
CA LEU A 43 -1.67 3.56 -3.95
C LEU A 43 -0.71 4.74 -3.91
N MET A 44 0.56 4.44 -3.82
CA MET A 44 1.57 5.49 -3.78
C MET A 44 1.61 6.26 -5.09
N GLU A 45 1.47 5.57 -6.18
CA GLU A 45 1.47 6.22 -7.49
C GLU A 45 0.26 7.13 -7.64
N LEU A 46 -0.89 6.68 -7.22
CA LEU A 46 -2.10 7.48 -7.28
C LEU A 46 -1.98 8.74 -6.45
N ASP A 47 -1.39 8.58 -5.28
CA ASP A 47 -1.22 9.73 -4.39
C ASP A 47 -0.32 10.77 -5.03
N LEU A 48 0.75 10.32 -5.66
CA LEU A 48 1.66 11.24 -6.34
C LEU A 48 0.99 11.94 -7.50
N GLU A 49 0.18 11.21 -8.23
CA GLU A 49 -0.53 11.78 -9.36
C GLU A 49 -1.51 12.86 -8.90
N GLU A 50 -2.18 12.60 -7.82
CA GLU A 50 -3.10 13.57 -7.27
C GLU A 50 -2.39 14.85 -6.88
N LEU A 51 -1.25 14.72 -6.27
CA LEU A 51 -0.47 15.88 -5.88
C LEU A 51 -0.05 16.69 -7.10
N ALA A 52 0.35 16.00 -8.14
CA ALA A 52 0.76 16.67 -9.37
C ALA A 52 -0.40 17.42 -10.00
N LEU A 53 -1.57 16.84 -9.96
CA LEU A 53 -2.73 17.48 -10.52
C LEU A 53 -3.13 18.71 -9.73
N CYS A 54 -3.02 18.62 -8.43
CA CYS A 54 -3.37 19.75 -7.58
C CYS A 54 -2.40 20.90 -7.76
N GLY A 55 -1.14 20.55 -7.96
CA GLY A 55 -0.12 21.55 -8.14
C GLY A 55 -0.25 22.24 -9.47
#